data_48f7600ae67e24262004d08b8fe1c62e
#
_entry.id   48f7600ae67e24262004d08b8fe1c62e
#
_cell.length_a   1.000
_cell.length_b   1.000
_cell.length_c   1.000
_cell.angle_alpha   90.00
_cell.angle_beta   90.00
_cell.angle_gamma   90.00
#
_symmetry.space_group_name_H-M   'P 1'
#
loop_
_entity.id
_entity.type
_entity.pdbx_description
1 polymer ?
#
loop_
_entity_poly.entity_id
_entity_poly.type
_entity_poly.pdbx_seq_one_letter_code
_entity_poly.pdbx_strand_id
1 'polypeptide(L)'
;MKRIVTVVLFLASVLAAQAKVELAPIFADNMVLQQKTDVALWGHAKPNARLSIMTTWSKTKTIVNTDSDGKWFARVATPVAGGPYEMTFNDGEKSTLKNILIGEVWICSGQSNMEMPMKGFSGQPVDGATDLILGAKTTTLIRSCNLQRIKSFELQNECPATWYEHTPHGVAEASATAYFFAK
;
A
#
# COMPACT_ATOMS: atom_id res chain seq x y z
N MET A 1 -36.46 -56.77 18.40
CA MET A 1 -35.53 -56.19 17.42
C MET A 1 -35.45 -54.69 17.67
N LYS A 2 -34.38 -54.23 18.30
CA LYS A 2 -34.15 -52.80 18.66
C LYS A 2 -33.49 -52.14 17.47
N ARG A 3 -34.16 -51.13 16.87
CA ARG A 3 -33.56 -50.31 15.82
C ARG A 3 -32.76 -49.19 16.51
N ILE A 4 -31.47 -49.24 16.36
CA ILE A 4 -30.55 -48.14 16.79
C ILE A 4 -30.57 -47.11 15.67
N VAL A 5 -31.13 -45.92 15.97
CA VAL A 5 -31.07 -44.75 15.11
C VAL A 5 -29.79 -44.04 15.45
N THR A 6 -28.76 -44.19 14.60
CA THR A 6 -27.52 -43.43 14.73
C THR A 6 -27.74 -42.02 14.11
N VAL A 7 -27.89 -41.01 14.97
CA VAL A 7 -27.89 -39.63 14.54
C VAL A 7 -26.45 -39.20 14.35
N VAL A 8 -26.04 -39.12 13.08
CA VAL A 8 -24.74 -38.50 12.71
C VAL A 8 -24.93 -36.99 12.77
N LEU A 9 -24.46 -36.40 13.86
CA LEU A 9 -24.32 -34.93 13.95
C LEU A 9 -23.17 -34.53 13.03
N PHE A 10 -23.51 -34.02 11.83
CA PHE A 10 -22.55 -33.30 10.97
C PHE A 10 -22.28 -31.96 11.66
N LEU A 11 -21.20 -31.89 12.44
CA LEU A 11 -20.62 -30.63 12.87
C LEU A 11 -19.98 -29.99 11.62
N ALA A 12 -20.77 -29.19 10.90
CA ALA A 12 -20.22 -28.25 9.94
C ALA A 12 -19.45 -27.20 10.73
N SER A 13 -18.17 -27.43 10.95
CA SER A 13 -17.23 -26.39 11.35
C SER A 13 -17.17 -25.42 10.17
N VAL A 14 -17.96 -24.37 10.22
CA VAL A 14 -17.75 -23.18 9.42
C VAL A 14 -16.42 -22.61 9.90
N LEU A 15 -15.35 -22.98 9.20
CA LEU A 15 -14.10 -22.22 9.22
C LEU A 15 -14.50 -20.83 8.71
N ALA A 16 -14.86 -19.94 9.63
CA ALA A 16 -14.88 -18.53 9.35
C ALA A 16 -13.43 -18.17 8.97
N ALA A 17 -13.16 -18.14 7.68
CA ALA A 17 -11.94 -17.53 7.18
C ALA A 17 -11.93 -16.13 7.81
N GLN A 18 -11.03 -15.92 8.76
CA GLN A 18 -10.86 -14.60 9.37
C GLN A 18 -10.30 -13.73 8.24
N ALA A 19 -11.17 -12.98 7.58
CA ALA A 19 -10.75 -12.03 6.56
C ALA A 19 -9.88 -11.00 7.27
N LYS A 20 -8.58 -11.06 7.00
CA LYS A 20 -7.61 -10.05 7.40
C LYS A 20 -7.98 -8.75 6.69
N VAL A 21 -7.72 -7.60 7.34
CA VAL A 21 -7.89 -6.30 6.68
C VAL A 21 -7.09 -6.27 5.40
N GLU A 22 -7.77 -6.09 4.28
CA GLU A 22 -7.19 -5.91 2.96
C GLU A 22 -7.16 -4.41 2.63
N LEU A 23 -5.99 -3.91 2.32
CA LEU A 23 -5.78 -2.51 1.93
C LEU A 23 -5.74 -2.41 0.42
N ALA A 24 -6.19 -1.28 -0.13
CA ALA A 24 -5.94 -0.99 -1.54
C ALA A 24 -4.44 -1.10 -1.83
N PRO A 25 -4.01 -1.65 -2.99
CA PRO A 25 -2.62 -1.99 -3.25
C PRO A 25 -1.61 -0.84 -3.13
N ILE A 26 -2.09 0.41 -3.23
CA ILE A 26 -1.26 1.60 -3.03
C ILE A 26 -0.79 1.75 -1.56
N PHE A 27 -1.48 1.12 -0.60
CA PHE A 27 -1.12 1.15 0.81
C PHE A 27 -0.30 -0.09 1.17
N ALA A 28 1.00 0.06 1.20
CA ALA A 28 1.94 -1.02 1.46
C ALA A 28 3.12 -0.53 2.32
N ASP A 29 3.94 -1.45 2.75
CA ASP A 29 5.23 -1.12 3.37
C ASP A 29 6.04 -0.21 2.45
N ASN A 30 6.86 0.65 3.04
CA ASN A 30 7.70 1.64 2.35
C ASN A 30 6.94 2.79 1.66
N MET A 31 5.62 2.90 1.80
CA MET A 31 4.85 4.00 1.20
C MET A 31 5.23 5.36 1.77
N VAL A 32 4.88 6.41 1.02
CA VAL A 32 4.89 7.80 1.49
C VAL A 32 3.47 8.32 1.53
N LEU A 33 3.13 9.01 2.61
CA LEU A 33 1.87 9.73 2.75
C LEU A 33 2.13 11.24 2.69
N GLN A 34 1.21 11.98 2.05
CA GLN A 34 1.29 13.43 1.99
C GLN A 34 1.29 14.03 3.40
N GLN A 35 2.19 14.97 3.66
CA GLN A 35 2.27 15.66 4.94
C GLN A 35 1.17 16.70 5.15
N LYS A 36 0.88 17.06 6.42
CA LYS A 36 0.00 18.16 6.84
C LYS A 36 -1.41 18.12 6.22
N THR A 37 -1.97 16.92 6.10
CA THR A 37 -3.29 16.71 5.51
C THR A 37 -4.02 15.55 6.17
N ASP A 38 -5.29 15.38 5.83
CA ASP A 38 -6.08 14.19 6.18
C ASP A 38 -6.03 13.22 5.00
N VAL A 39 -5.09 12.27 5.05
CA VAL A 39 -4.97 11.26 3.99
C VAL A 39 -6.15 10.30 4.00
N ALA A 40 -6.66 10.01 2.81
CA ALA A 40 -7.69 9.01 2.61
C ALA A 40 -7.08 7.61 2.61
N LEU A 41 -7.70 6.68 3.32
CA LEU A 41 -7.35 5.27 3.37
C LEU A 41 -8.62 4.45 3.11
N TRP A 42 -8.51 3.37 2.35
CA TRP A 42 -9.65 2.50 2.03
C TRP A 42 -9.21 1.06 1.78
N GLY A 43 -10.17 0.17 1.76
CA GLY A 43 -9.95 -1.24 1.52
C GLY A 43 -11.14 -2.08 1.96
N HIS A 44 -10.90 -3.35 2.25
CA HIS A 44 -11.90 -4.30 2.70
C HIS A 44 -11.51 -4.93 4.04
N ALA A 45 -12.48 -5.31 4.82
CA ALA A 45 -12.34 -6.05 6.07
C ALA A 45 -13.60 -6.89 6.32
N LYS A 46 -13.78 -7.45 7.51
CA LYS A 46 -15.03 -8.17 7.84
C LYS A 46 -16.23 -7.27 7.65
N PRO A 47 -17.33 -7.75 7.00
CA PRO A 47 -18.57 -6.99 6.89
C PRO A 47 -19.14 -6.59 8.25
N ASN A 48 -19.72 -5.38 8.32
CA ASN A 48 -20.34 -4.82 9.53
C ASN A 48 -19.44 -4.88 10.78
N ALA A 49 -18.14 -4.83 10.59
CA ALA A 49 -17.13 -4.88 11.66
C ALA A 49 -16.64 -3.47 12.03
N ARG A 50 -16.11 -3.38 13.24
CA ARG A 50 -15.44 -2.18 13.73
C ARG A 50 -13.95 -2.31 13.46
N LEU A 51 -13.43 -1.47 12.57
CA LEU A 51 -12.02 -1.37 12.25
C LEU A 51 -11.38 -0.22 13.04
N SER A 52 -10.24 -0.46 13.63
CA SER A 52 -9.45 0.59 14.26
C SER A 52 -8.10 0.75 13.56
N ILE A 53 -7.69 2.01 13.38
CA ILE A 53 -6.43 2.40 12.78
C ILE A 53 -5.62 3.16 13.82
N MET A 54 -4.40 2.71 14.07
CA MET A 54 -3.43 3.33 14.98
C MET A 54 -2.15 3.62 14.22
N THR A 55 -1.54 4.75 14.51
CA THR A 55 -0.29 5.18 13.87
C THR A 55 0.75 5.53 14.93
N THR A 56 2.02 5.37 14.62
CA THR A 56 3.11 5.71 15.56
C THR A 56 3.38 7.21 15.62
N TRP A 57 2.85 8.01 14.70
CA TRP A 57 2.99 9.48 14.72
C TRP A 57 1.86 10.19 15.50
N SER A 58 0.82 9.47 15.89
CA SER A 58 -0.30 10.03 16.63
C SER A 58 -0.74 9.10 17.75
N LYS A 59 -1.18 9.68 18.85
CA LYS A 59 -1.84 8.93 19.93
C LYS A 59 -3.32 8.71 19.67
N THR A 60 -3.88 9.37 18.65
CA THR A 60 -5.29 9.29 18.29
C THR A 60 -5.57 8.00 17.54
N LYS A 61 -6.58 7.27 17.99
CA LYS A 61 -7.10 6.08 17.33
C LYS A 61 -8.25 6.47 16.42
N THR A 62 -8.12 6.22 15.13
CA THR A 62 -9.22 6.35 14.17
C THR A 62 -10.07 5.09 14.19
N ILE A 63 -11.40 5.25 14.24
CA ILE A 63 -12.34 4.13 14.24
C ILE A 63 -13.30 4.34 13.08
N VAL A 64 -13.51 3.29 12.30
CA VAL A 64 -14.46 3.22 11.18
C VAL A 64 -15.21 1.90 11.22
N ASN A 65 -16.45 1.91 10.74
CA ASN A 65 -17.21 0.68 10.53
C ASN A 65 -17.19 0.31 9.06
N THR A 66 -17.07 -0.98 8.78
CA THR A 66 -17.22 -1.51 7.43
C THR A 66 -18.71 -1.61 7.07
N ASP A 67 -18.99 -1.51 5.79
CA ASP A 67 -20.36 -1.73 5.28
C ASP A 67 -20.69 -3.24 5.18
N SER A 68 -21.86 -3.57 4.60
CA SER A 68 -22.32 -4.96 4.38
C SER A 68 -21.43 -5.74 3.42
N ASP A 69 -20.67 -5.06 2.55
CA ASP A 69 -19.74 -5.65 1.60
C ASP A 69 -18.31 -5.72 2.16
N GLY A 70 -18.11 -5.25 3.41
CA GLY A 70 -16.81 -5.17 4.06
C GLY A 70 -15.97 -3.98 3.61
N LYS A 71 -16.48 -3.06 2.80
CA LYS A 71 -15.76 -1.87 2.37
C LYS A 71 -15.64 -0.87 3.51
N TRP A 72 -14.53 -0.19 3.58
CA TRP A 72 -14.31 0.88 4.55
C TRP A 72 -13.53 2.04 3.93
N PHE A 73 -13.73 3.21 4.50
CA PHE A 73 -13.04 4.43 4.16
C PHE A 73 -12.75 5.22 5.44
N ALA A 74 -11.53 5.71 5.57
CA ALA A 74 -11.10 6.52 6.71
C ALA A 74 -10.27 7.71 6.25
N ARG A 75 -10.20 8.75 7.10
CA ARG A 75 -9.22 9.84 6.98
C ARG A 75 -8.33 9.84 8.21
N VAL A 76 -7.03 9.97 8.00
CA VAL A 76 -6.03 9.99 9.06
C VAL A 76 -5.14 11.20 8.88
N ALA A 77 -5.09 12.04 9.91
CA ALA A 77 -4.26 13.23 9.90
C ALA A 77 -2.76 12.87 9.89
N THR A 78 -2.00 13.53 9.04
CA THR A 78 -0.55 13.38 8.93
C THR A 78 0.17 14.62 9.47
N PRO A 79 1.27 14.46 10.22
CA PRO A 79 2.08 15.58 10.70
C PRO A 79 2.97 16.16 9.60
N VAL A 80 3.94 16.98 9.98
CA VAL A 80 5.06 17.40 9.14
C VAL A 80 5.89 16.18 8.71
N ALA A 81 6.64 16.32 7.61
CA ALA A 81 7.51 15.30 7.08
C ALA A 81 8.37 14.63 8.16
N GLY A 82 8.52 13.32 8.05
CA GLY A 82 9.27 12.49 8.99
C GLY A 82 9.07 11.00 8.78
N GLY A 83 9.54 10.21 9.72
CA GLY A 83 9.48 8.75 9.69
C GLY A 83 10.86 8.11 9.94
N PRO A 84 10.96 6.80 9.84
CA PRO A 84 9.91 5.86 9.45
C PRO A 84 8.86 5.65 10.55
N TYR A 85 7.63 5.45 10.13
CA TYR A 85 6.47 5.21 10.97
C TYR A 85 5.83 3.86 10.68
N GLU A 86 4.91 3.47 11.56
CA GLU A 86 4.05 2.28 11.39
C GLU A 86 2.58 2.67 11.47
N MET A 87 1.73 1.89 10.79
CA MET A 87 0.28 1.99 10.83
C MET A 87 -0.32 0.62 11.06
N THR A 88 -1.09 0.46 12.12
CA THR A 88 -1.72 -0.81 12.51
C THR A 88 -3.22 -0.73 12.34
N PHE A 89 -3.77 -1.67 11.60
CA PHE A 89 -5.18 -1.92 11.38
C PHE A 89 -5.62 -3.09 12.25
N ASN A 90 -6.83 -3.03 12.82
CA ASN A 90 -7.33 -4.09 13.66
C ASN A 90 -8.87 -4.16 13.59
N ASP A 91 -9.39 -5.24 13.03
CA ASP A 91 -10.80 -5.62 12.98
C ASP A 91 -11.11 -6.87 13.83
N GLY A 92 -10.19 -7.19 14.77
CA GLY A 92 -10.10 -8.43 15.54
C GLY A 92 -8.80 -9.16 15.25
N GLU A 93 -8.21 -9.00 14.06
CA GLU A 93 -6.86 -9.41 13.70
C GLU A 93 -6.03 -8.17 13.35
N LYS A 94 -4.77 -8.14 13.80
CA LYS A 94 -3.86 -7.03 13.55
C LYS A 94 -3.10 -7.21 12.25
N SER A 95 -3.08 -6.16 11.43
CA SER A 95 -2.23 -6.00 10.26
C SER A 95 -1.45 -4.70 10.41
N THR A 96 -0.14 -4.72 10.17
CA THR A 96 0.72 -3.54 10.35
C THR A 96 1.52 -3.27 9.09
N LEU A 97 1.42 -2.05 8.58
CA LEU A 97 2.32 -1.50 7.57
C LEU A 97 3.50 -0.83 8.25
N LYS A 98 4.68 -1.02 7.69
CA LYS A 98 5.95 -0.56 8.25
C LYS A 98 6.72 0.34 7.30
N ASN A 99 7.71 1.03 7.86
CA ASN A 99 8.63 1.89 7.12
C ASN A 99 7.91 2.97 6.30
N ILE A 100 6.84 3.54 6.86
CA ILE A 100 6.04 4.60 6.24
C ILE A 100 6.78 5.93 6.43
N LEU A 101 6.96 6.67 5.35
CA LEU A 101 7.40 8.05 5.40
C LEU A 101 6.21 8.99 5.27
N ILE A 102 6.35 10.18 5.84
CA ILE A 102 5.44 11.31 5.63
C ILE A 102 6.27 12.41 4.96
N GLY A 103 5.78 12.95 3.86
CA GLY A 103 6.51 13.94 3.07
C GLY A 103 5.68 14.49 1.92
N GLU A 104 6.34 14.97 0.87
CA GLU A 104 5.68 15.40 -0.35
C GLU A 104 5.42 14.21 -1.27
N VAL A 105 4.20 14.15 -1.81
CA VAL A 105 3.79 13.11 -2.76
C VAL A 105 3.45 13.76 -4.10
N TRP A 106 4.14 13.33 -5.14
CA TRP A 106 3.96 13.82 -6.50
C TRP A 106 3.38 12.73 -7.39
N ILE A 107 2.39 13.08 -8.19
CA ILE A 107 1.84 12.19 -9.21
C ILE A 107 2.55 12.50 -10.53
N CYS A 108 3.36 11.54 -10.98
CA CYS A 108 4.11 11.62 -12.22
C CYS A 108 3.40 10.77 -13.29
N SER A 109 2.85 11.42 -14.31
CA SER A 109 2.10 10.77 -15.39
C SER A 109 2.60 11.22 -16.75
N GLY A 110 2.45 10.37 -17.75
CA GLY A 110 2.87 10.66 -19.12
C GLY A 110 2.78 9.43 -20.02
N GLN A 111 3.67 9.37 -21.00
CA GLN A 111 3.78 8.29 -21.96
C GLN A 111 5.14 7.57 -21.83
N SER A 112 5.74 7.17 -22.94
CA SER A 112 6.96 6.37 -23.00
C SER A 112 8.14 6.92 -22.19
N ASN A 113 8.33 8.25 -22.17
CA ASN A 113 9.41 8.86 -21.38
C ASN A 113 9.17 8.74 -19.88
N MET A 114 7.92 8.82 -19.45
CA MET A 114 7.58 8.62 -18.02
C MET A 114 7.67 7.15 -17.64
N GLU A 115 7.42 6.24 -18.56
CA GLU A 115 7.51 4.81 -18.36
C GLU A 115 8.96 4.29 -18.29
N MET A 116 9.90 4.98 -18.94
CA MET A 116 11.31 4.54 -19.00
C MET A 116 11.90 4.44 -17.60
N PRO A 117 12.30 3.23 -17.17
CA PRO A 117 12.94 3.06 -15.86
C PRO A 117 14.39 3.59 -15.89
N MET A 118 14.96 3.89 -14.73
CA MET A 118 16.36 4.31 -14.62
C MET A 118 17.33 3.30 -15.23
N LYS A 119 17.05 2.00 -15.15
CA LYS A 119 17.88 0.96 -15.82
C LYS A 119 17.80 1.01 -17.35
N GLY A 120 16.92 1.84 -17.92
CA GLY A 120 16.66 1.89 -19.36
C GLY A 120 15.84 0.72 -19.89
N PHE A 121 15.53 0.78 -21.18
CA PHE A 121 15.02 -0.36 -21.93
C PHE A 121 16.16 -1.03 -22.71
N SER A 122 15.91 -2.22 -23.24
CA SER A 122 16.88 -2.92 -24.10
C SER A 122 17.30 -2.01 -25.27
N GLY A 123 18.58 -1.73 -25.38
CA GLY A 123 19.14 -0.85 -26.41
C GLY A 123 18.86 0.65 -26.22
N GLN A 124 18.26 1.06 -25.10
CA GLN A 124 17.95 2.45 -24.79
C GLN A 124 18.40 2.77 -23.35
N PRO A 125 19.68 2.99 -23.10
CA PRO A 125 20.19 3.34 -21.79
C PRO A 125 19.76 4.75 -21.37
N VAL A 126 19.76 5.00 -20.06
CA VAL A 126 19.61 6.34 -19.48
C VAL A 126 21.01 6.82 -19.10
N ASP A 127 21.44 7.97 -19.63
CA ASP A 127 22.75 8.52 -19.35
C ASP A 127 22.95 8.81 -17.86
N GLY A 128 24.10 8.39 -17.31
CA GLY A 128 24.45 8.57 -15.90
C GLY A 128 23.64 7.69 -14.92
N ALA A 129 22.74 6.85 -15.40
CA ALA A 129 21.91 6.01 -14.53
C ALA A 129 22.73 4.99 -13.72
N THR A 130 23.78 4.42 -14.29
CA THR A 130 24.59 3.40 -13.64
C THR A 130 25.17 3.91 -12.31
N ASP A 131 25.76 5.09 -12.29
CA ASP A 131 26.33 5.68 -11.08
C ASP A 131 25.27 6.00 -10.03
N LEU A 132 24.10 6.47 -10.48
CA LEU A 132 22.96 6.76 -9.61
C LEU A 132 22.37 5.50 -8.99
N ILE A 133 22.25 4.43 -9.77
CA ILE A 133 21.77 3.13 -9.31
C ILE A 133 22.75 2.54 -8.29
N LEU A 134 24.03 2.47 -8.64
CA LEU A 134 25.05 1.88 -7.76
C LEU A 134 25.30 2.71 -6.50
N GLY A 135 25.17 4.02 -6.59
CA GLY A 135 25.31 4.95 -5.46
C GLY A 135 24.06 5.07 -4.57
N ALA A 136 22.97 4.39 -4.91
CA ALA A 136 21.72 4.49 -4.16
C ALA A 136 21.84 3.94 -2.73
N LYS A 137 21.27 4.67 -1.76
CA LYS A 137 21.30 4.32 -0.33
C LYS A 137 19.94 4.56 0.29
N THR A 138 19.50 3.67 1.17
CA THR A 138 18.24 3.79 1.91
C THR A 138 18.16 5.00 2.83
N THR A 139 19.29 5.63 3.14
CA THR A 139 19.35 6.90 3.88
C THR A 139 18.80 8.09 3.09
N THR A 140 18.69 7.97 1.76
CA THR A 140 18.02 8.96 0.92
C THR A 140 16.52 8.75 1.04
N LEU A 141 15.78 9.77 1.50
CA LEU A 141 14.35 9.69 1.80
C LEU A 141 13.47 9.87 0.55
N ILE A 142 13.90 9.33 -0.59
CA ILE A 142 13.12 9.23 -1.82
C ILE A 142 12.50 7.85 -1.88
N ARG A 143 11.22 7.79 -2.23
CA ARG A 143 10.49 6.55 -2.53
C ARG A 143 9.83 6.69 -3.90
N SER A 144 9.75 5.63 -4.64
CA SER A 144 8.96 5.57 -5.87
C SER A 144 7.86 4.53 -5.74
N CYS A 145 6.70 4.86 -6.31
CA CYS A 145 5.59 3.93 -6.44
C CYS A 145 5.28 3.74 -7.92
N ASN A 146 5.41 2.51 -8.39
CA ASN A 146 5.05 2.16 -9.76
C ASN A 146 3.65 1.57 -9.77
N LEU A 147 2.73 2.24 -10.46
CA LEU A 147 1.39 1.74 -10.74
C LEU A 147 1.42 0.92 -12.03
N GLN A 148 0.82 -0.28 -12.00
CA GLN A 148 0.70 -1.10 -13.20
C GLN A 148 -0.27 -0.47 -14.18
N ARG A 149 0.05 -0.54 -15.48
CA ARG A 149 -0.88 -0.13 -16.53
C ARG A 149 -2.00 -1.15 -16.68
N ILE A 150 -3.21 -0.69 -16.43
CA ILE A 150 -4.42 -1.47 -16.62
C ILE A 150 -5.27 -0.80 -17.69
N LYS A 151 -5.77 -1.58 -18.65
CA LYS A 151 -6.80 -1.12 -19.56
C LYS A 151 -8.16 -1.42 -18.96
N SER A 152 -8.97 -0.41 -18.78
CA SER A 152 -10.34 -0.54 -18.30
C SER A 152 -11.25 0.43 -19.04
N PHE A 153 -12.48 0.02 -19.29
CA PHE A 153 -13.55 0.90 -19.83
C PHE A 153 -14.28 1.65 -18.71
N GLU A 154 -14.02 1.30 -17.45
CA GLU A 154 -14.64 1.90 -16.28
C GLU A 154 -13.58 2.43 -15.33
N LEU A 155 -13.96 3.41 -14.51
CA LEU A 155 -13.10 3.92 -13.45
C LEU A 155 -12.80 2.80 -12.45
N GLN A 156 -11.53 2.63 -12.13
CA GLN A 156 -11.07 1.66 -11.16
C GLN A 156 -10.73 2.36 -9.84
N ASN A 157 -11.17 1.78 -8.72
CA ASN A 157 -10.82 2.27 -7.38
C ASN A 157 -9.48 1.73 -6.89
N GLU A 158 -8.94 0.72 -7.57
CA GLU A 158 -7.71 0.03 -7.20
C GLU A 158 -6.86 -0.25 -8.42
N CYS A 159 -5.56 -0.18 -8.23
CA CYS A 159 -4.55 -0.50 -9.23
C CYS A 159 -3.38 -1.18 -8.53
N PRO A 160 -2.84 -2.29 -9.06
CA PRO A 160 -1.64 -2.87 -8.51
C PRO A 160 -0.51 -1.85 -8.44
N ALA A 161 0.11 -1.74 -7.28
CA ALA A 161 1.13 -0.76 -6.97
C ALA A 161 2.32 -1.43 -6.29
N THR A 162 3.52 -0.93 -6.55
CA THR A 162 4.74 -1.41 -5.88
C THR A 162 5.56 -0.22 -5.43
N TRP A 163 5.80 -0.16 -4.11
CA TRP A 163 6.67 0.84 -3.51
C TRP A 163 8.12 0.36 -3.45
N TYR A 164 9.02 1.25 -3.77
CA TYR A 164 10.46 1.02 -3.75
C TYR A 164 11.16 2.02 -2.85
N GLU A 165 12.08 1.51 -2.02
CA GLU A 165 13.04 2.33 -1.31
C GLU A 165 14.17 2.78 -2.24
N HIS A 166 14.94 3.78 -1.81
CA HIS A 166 16.12 4.27 -2.53
C HIS A 166 17.30 3.29 -2.39
N THR A 167 17.10 2.09 -2.89
CA THR A 167 18.13 1.03 -3.03
C THR A 167 18.57 0.95 -4.49
N PRO A 168 19.69 0.28 -4.82
CA PRO A 168 20.06 0.04 -6.21
C PRO A 168 18.92 -0.55 -7.04
N HIS A 169 18.21 -1.55 -6.50
CA HIS A 169 17.05 -2.14 -7.17
C HIS A 169 15.91 -1.12 -7.32
N GLY A 170 15.53 -0.42 -6.25
CA GLY A 170 14.42 0.53 -6.30
C GLY A 170 14.68 1.71 -7.24
N VAL A 171 15.91 2.24 -7.27
CA VAL A 171 16.28 3.28 -8.22
C VAL A 171 16.26 2.76 -9.65
N ALA A 172 16.74 1.52 -9.89
CA ALA A 172 16.71 0.92 -11.22
C ALA A 172 15.30 0.79 -11.79
N GLU A 173 14.29 0.48 -10.95
CA GLU A 173 12.88 0.31 -11.33
C GLU A 173 12.09 1.62 -11.38
N ALA A 174 12.58 2.70 -10.76
CA ALA A 174 11.91 4.00 -10.77
C ALA A 174 11.87 4.60 -12.20
N SER A 175 10.79 5.33 -12.53
CA SER A 175 10.78 6.17 -13.74
C SER A 175 11.96 7.13 -13.72
N ALA A 176 12.76 7.15 -14.78
CA ALA A 176 13.91 8.03 -14.89
C ALA A 176 13.51 9.51 -14.78
N THR A 177 12.46 9.90 -15.49
CA THR A 177 11.95 11.29 -15.47
C THR A 177 11.47 11.67 -14.06
N ALA A 178 10.69 10.82 -13.40
CA ALA A 178 10.20 11.08 -12.05
C ALA A 178 11.36 11.10 -11.03
N TYR A 179 12.34 10.22 -11.18
CA TYR A 179 13.49 10.18 -10.30
C TYR A 179 14.35 11.46 -10.40
N PHE A 180 14.66 11.93 -11.62
CA PHE A 180 15.39 13.18 -11.81
C PHE A 180 14.63 14.42 -11.32
N PHE A 181 13.31 14.39 -11.36
CA PHE A 181 12.49 15.43 -10.77
C PHE A 181 12.57 15.44 -9.23
N ALA A 182 12.60 14.27 -8.61
CA ALA A 182 12.60 14.13 -7.15
C ALA A 182 13.97 14.36 -6.49
N LYS A 183 15.05 14.27 -7.28
CA LYS A 183 16.45 14.40 -6.81
C LYS A 183 16.90 15.86 -6.73
#